data_e407fe58aad445752ca8f8e91d89c750
#
_entry.id   e407fe58aad445752ca8f8e91d89c750
#
_cell.length_a   1.000
_cell.length_b   1.000
_cell.length_c   1.000
_cell.angle_alpha   90.00
_cell.angle_beta   90.00
_cell.angle_gamma   90.00
#
_symmetry.space_group_name_H-M   'P 1'
#
loop_
_entity.id
_entity.type
_entity.pdbx_description
1 polymer ?
#
loop_
_entity_poly.entity_id
_entity_poly.type
_entity_poly.pdbx_seq_one_letter_code
_entity_poly.pdbx_strand_id
1 'polypeptide(L)'
;SKNQGCFYGDIRKKLFDADIIVANHALLLAEVKSKGIFPEHDSIIIDEAHNLIKTAYDQFKIALNHNNVIPLLKSIDPMHRSSKRWNNIINNIIKTEPSVSLIRDSISQSIGLVKTSFELFMQNLAINNKSRFKREKAYQDRPIIKSIDDEYATVYNELFRLINSSKDLLLNYSDLRKVVQKIDPKKKDYRFLHSILDRGYDGIISLIETINIITQNQNKEWVYWIEGEYLKGSSKEDELRLSLQASEIDISIKLKDNIFNRFNSLVLTS
;
A
#
# COMPACT_ATOMS: atom_id res chain seq x y z
N SER A 1 20.09 5.83 18.14
CA SER A 1 19.95 4.57 18.87
C SER A 1 20.77 3.52 18.17
N LYS A 2 21.72 2.97 18.86
CA LYS A 2 22.58 1.87 18.43
C LYS A 2 21.71 0.61 18.31
N ASN A 3 21.29 0.27 17.09
CA ASN A 3 20.83 -1.08 16.76
C ASN A 3 22.10 -1.96 16.60
N GLN A 4 22.79 -2.20 17.69
CA GLN A 4 23.77 -3.28 17.76
C GLN A 4 22.96 -4.59 17.64
N GLY A 5 23.12 -5.29 16.49
CA GLY A 5 22.47 -6.58 16.23
C GLY A 5 21.32 -6.57 15.22
N CYS A 6 21.02 -5.46 14.51
CA CYS A 6 20.07 -5.48 13.40
C CYS A 6 20.78 -5.89 12.11
N PHE A 7 20.67 -7.16 11.73
CA PHE A 7 21.24 -7.73 10.50
C PHE A 7 20.92 -6.92 9.24
N TYR A 8 19.66 -6.47 9.12
CA TYR A 8 19.22 -5.60 8.00
C TYR A 8 19.94 -4.25 7.99
N GLY A 9 20.13 -3.63 9.15
CA GLY A 9 20.85 -2.35 9.25
C GLY A 9 22.32 -2.47 8.90
N ASP A 10 22.95 -3.61 9.22
CA ASP A 10 24.35 -3.87 8.91
C ASP A 10 24.54 -4.21 7.42
N ILE A 11 23.62 -4.97 6.81
CA ILE A 11 23.62 -5.20 5.35
C ILE A 11 23.48 -3.86 4.62
N ARG A 12 22.54 -3.02 5.04
CA ARG A 12 22.31 -1.73 4.37
C ARG A 12 23.52 -0.80 4.40
N LYS A 13 24.33 -0.83 5.46
CA LYS A 13 25.61 -0.09 5.49
C LYS A 13 26.62 -0.65 4.49
N LYS A 14 26.74 -1.99 4.43
CA LYS A 14 27.67 -2.66 3.52
C LYS A 14 27.33 -2.46 2.04
N LEU A 15 26.06 -2.20 1.71
CA LEU A 15 25.65 -1.92 0.33
C LEU A 15 26.35 -0.68 -0.26
N PHE A 16 26.64 0.34 0.56
CA PHE A 16 27.28 1.57 0.08
C PHE A 16 28.79 1.42 -0.16
N ASP A 17 29.41 0.38 0.43
CA ASP A 17 30.85 0.10 0.32
C ASP A 17 31.11 -1.08 -0.65
N ALA A 18 30.08 -1.63 -1.28
CA ALA A 18 30.18 -2.82 -2.12
C ALA A 18 30.43 -2.45 -3.59
N ASP A 19 31.43 -3.08 -4.21
CA ASP A 19 31.70 -2.97 -5.64
C ASP A 19 30.66 -3.72 -6.50
N ILE A 20 30.10 -4.81 -5.96
CA ILE A 20 29.09 -5.64 -6.62
C ILE A 20 27.95 -5.95 -5.64
N ILE A 21 26.72 -5.74 -6.09
CA ILE A 21 25.51 -6.06 -5.34
C ILE A 21 24.74 -7.15 -6.08
N VAL A 22 24.45 -8.26 -5.41
CA VAL A 22 23.60 -9.33 -5.93
C VAL A 22 22.24 -9.26 -5.27
N ALA A 23 21.18 -9.15 -6.07
CA ALA A 23 19.81 -9.05 -5.60
C ALA A 23 18.87 -9.88 -6.49
N ASN A 24 17.74 -10.29 -5.95
CA ASN A 24 16.71 -10.93 -6.77
C ASN A 24 15.89 -9.88 -7.55
N HIS A 25 15.18 -10.32 -8.61
CA HIS A 25 14.34 -9.46 -9.44
C HIS A 25 13.28 -8.71 -8.65
N ALA A 26 12.69 -9.34 -7.62
CA ALA A 26 11.67 -8.70 -6.80
C ALA A 26 12.22 -7.48 -6.05
N LEU A 27 13.44 -7.55 -5.52
CA LEU A 27 14.10 -6.44 -4.83
C LEU A 27 14.51 -5.33 -5.81
N LEU A 28 14.97 -5.69 -7.02
CA LEU A 28 15.24 -4.73 -8.10
C LEU A 28 13.95 -3.95 -8.47
N LEU A 29 12.84 -4.66 -8.65
CA LEU A 29 11.56 -4.05 -8.99
C LEU A 29 10.94 -3.26 -7.82
N ALA A 30 11.23 -3.65 -6.57
CA ALA A 30 10.83 -2.88 -5.39
C ALA A 30 11.54 -1.51 -5.34
N GLU A 31 12.78 -1.40 -5.84
CA GLU A 31 13.49 -0.11 -5.99
C GLU A 31 12.73 0.87 -6.89
N VAL A 32 12.00 0.38 -7.88
CA VAL A 32 11.15 1.22 -8.75
C VAL A 32 10.05 1.93 -7.94
N LYS A 33 9.45 1.21 -6.99
CA LYS A 33 8.38 1.74 -6.13
C LYS A 33 8.90 2.55 -4.94
N SER A 34 10.06 2.17 -4.42
CA SER A 34 10.62 2.72 -3.18
C SER A 34 12.10 3.02 -3.39
N LYS A 35 12.39 4.15 -4.06
CA LYS A 35 13.75 4.60 -4.35
C LYS A 35 14.65 4.64 -3.11
N GLY A 36 15.93 4.28 -3.29
CA GLY A 36 16.96 4.33 -2.24
C GLY A 36 17.15 3.02 -1.47
N ILE A 37 16.74 1.88 -2.03
CA ILE A 37 17.10 0.54 -1.55
C ILE A 37 18.57 0.30 -1.87
N PHE A 38 18.99 0.61 -3.10
CA PHE A 38 20.36 0.48 -3.58
C PHE A 38 21.09 1.83 -3.64
N PRO A 39 22.43 1.87 -3.49
CA PRO A 39 23.23 3.03 -3.85
C PRO A 39 23.13 3.30 -5.37
N GLU A 40 23.57 4.48 -5.80
CA GLU A 40 23.66 4.80 -7.24
C GLU A 40 24.63 3.83 -7.94
N HIS A 41 24.24 3.34 -9.09
CA HIS A 41 25.01 2.41 -9.92
C HIS A 41 24.66 2.61 -11.39
N ASP A 42 25.66 2.44 -12.25
CA ASP A 42 25.57 2.74 -13.68
C ASP A 42 25.28 1.51 -14.54
N SER A 43 25.57 0.32 -14.02
CA SER A 43 25.50 -0.93 -14.77
C SER A 43 24.69 -1.99 -14.04
N ILE A 44 23.98 -2.82 -14.80
CA ILE A 44 23.22 -3.93 -14.28
C ILE A 44 23.34 -5.15 -15.19
N ILE A 45 23.47 -6.33 -14.58
CA ILE A 45 23.34 -7.63 -15.25
C ILE A 45 22.10 -8.30 -14.68
N ILE A 46 21.15 -8.64 -15.55
CA ILE A 46 19.94 -9.35 -15.17
C ILE A 46 20.04 -10.77 -15.68
N ASP A 47 20.33 -11.68 -14.78
CA ASP A 47 20.37 -13.10 -15.05
C ASP A 47 18.96 -13.70 -15.04
N GLU A 48 18.73 -14.78 -15.81
CA GLU A 48 17.39 -15.36 -16.00
C GLU A 48 16.32 -14.31 -16.36
N ALA A 49 16.67 -13.43 -17.31
CA ALA A 49 15.86 -12.25 -17.67
C ALA A 49 14.43 -12.60 -18.09
N HIS A 50 14.19 -13.83 -18.58
CA HIS A 50 12.84 -14.31 -18.90
C HIS A 50 11.89 -14.31 -17.68
N ASN A 51 12.42 -14.42 -16.45
CA ASN A 51 11.64 -14.35 -15.23
C ASN A 51 11.30 -12.92 -14.78
N LEU A 52 12.02 -11.91 -15.30
CA LEU A 52 11.81 -10.51 -14.93
C LEU A 52 10.41 -10.04 -15.24
N ILE A 53 9.87 -10.41 -16.43
CA ILE A 53 8.53 -10.00 -16.88
C ILE A 53 7.47 -10.52 -15.90
N LYS A 54 7.52 -11.81 -15.56
CA LYS A 54 6.57 -12.40 -14.60
C LYS A 54 6.65 -11.72 -13.24
N THR A 55 7.86 -11.50 -12.73
CA THR A 55 8.09 -10.83 -11.45
C THR A 55 7.60 -9.37 -11.50
N ALA A 56 7.74 -8.70 -12.65
CA ALA A 56 7.26 -7.33 -12.83
C ALA A 56 5.73 -7.24 -12.77
N TYR A 57 5.00 -8.15 -13.41
CA TYR A 57 3.54 -8.22 -13.26
C TYR A 57 3.14 -8.40 -11.80
N ASP A 58 3.80 -9.31 -11.06
CA ASP A 58 3.52 -9.53 -9.65
C ASP A 58 3.82 -8.30 -8.79
N GLN A 59 4.85 -7.54 -9.12
CA GLN A 59 5.24 -6.34 -8.38
C GLN A 59 4.41 -5.09 -8.75
N PHE A 60 4.01 -4.94 -10.01
CA PHE A 60 3.30 -3.74 -10.47
C PHE A 60 1.79 -3.83 -10.35
N LYS A 61 1.25 -5.03 -10.15
CA LYS A 61 -0.18 -5.16 -9.85
C LYS A 61 -0.57 -4.35 -8.62
N ILE A 62 -1.75 -3.80 -8.66
CA ILE A 62 -2.38 -3.12 -7.52
C ILE A 62 -3.43 -4.02 -6.91
N ALA A 63 -3.59 -3.95 -5.61
CA ALA A 63 -4.52 -4.80 -4.88
C ALA A 63 -5.23 -4.03 -3.77
N LEU A 64 -6.55 -4.17 -3.72
CA LEU A 64 -7.39 -3.71 -2.62
C LEU A 64 -7.79 -4.93 -1.77
N ASN A 65 -7.19 -5.07 -0.62
CA ASN A 65 -7.43 -6.19 0.29
C ASN A 65 -7.10 -5.84 1.74
N HIS A 66 -7.44 -6.72 2.67
CA HIS A 66 -7.20 -6.53 4.10
C HIS A 66 -5.71 -6.38 4.45
N ASN A 67 -4.83 -7.07 3.73
CA ASN A 67 -3.38 -7.03 4.01
C ASN A 67 -2.75 -5.69 3.65
N ASN A 68 -3.35 -4.92 2.75
CA ASN A 68 -2.88 -3.59 2.37
C ASN A 68 -3.57 -2.50 3.19
N VAL A 69 -4.88 -2.56 3.35
CA VAL A 69 -5.69 -1.50 3.98
C VAL A 69 -5.50 -1.46 5.49
N ILE A 70 -5.64 -2.61 6.18
CA ILE A 70 -5.64 -2.62 7.64
C ILE A 70 -4.27 -2.22 8.24
N PRO A 71 -3.11 -2.68 7.74
CA PRO A 71 -1.82 -2.21 8.22
C PRO A 71 -1.60 -0.71 7.97
N LEU A 72 -2.03 -0.19 6.81
CA LEU A 72 -1.97 1.25 6.54
C LEU A 72 -2.75 2.03 7.61
N LEU A 73 -4.04 1.72 7.82
CA LEU A 73 -4.88 2.40 8.80
C LEU A 73 -4.27 2.34 10.22
N LYS A 74 -3.72 1.19 10.62
CA LYS A 74 -3.02 1.06 11.92
C LYS A 74 -1.75 1.92 12.00
N SER A 75 -1.03 2.08 10.90
CA SER A 75 0.23 2.85 10.89
C SER A 75 0.02 4.35 10.99
N ILE A 76 -1.12 4.84 10.46
CA ILE A 76 -1.49 6.26 10.45
C ILE A 76 -2.38 6.67 11.63
N ASP A 77 -2.87 5.74 12.43
CA ASP A 77 -3.71 6.02 13.59
C ASP A 77 -2.87 6.53 14.77
N PRO A 78 -3.03 7.80 15.18
CA PRO A 78 -2.32 8.36 16.31
C PRO A 78 -2.66 7.68 17.64
N MET A 79 -3.81 7.03 17.74
CA MET A 79 -4.27 6.36 18.95
C MET A 79 -3.90 4.87 19.00
N HIS A 80 -3.38 4.30 17.91
CA HIS A 80 -3.01 2.89 17.86
C HIS A 80 -1.79 2.58 18.74
N ARG A 81 -1.77 1.39 19.35
CA ARG A 81 -0.69 0.95 20.28
C ARG A 81 0.71 0.96 19.64
N SER A 82 0.83 0.72 18.34
CA SER A 82 2.12 0.78 17.63
C SER A 82 2.63 2.20 17.42
N SER A 83 1.79 3.20 17.59
CA SER A 83 2.08 4.62 17.32
C SER A 83 2.62 5.38 18.54
N LYS A 84 3.05 4.69 19.60
CA LYS A 84 3.47 5.33 20.87
C LYS A 84 4.43 6.49 20.70
N ARG A 85 5.42 6.36 19.79
CA ARG A 85 6.45 7.40 19.65
C ARG A 85 5.88 8.69 19.07
N TRP A 86 5.17 8.64 17.97
CA TRP A 86 4.63 9.85 17.36
C TRP A 86 3.41 10.38 18.11
N ASN A 87 2.64 9.51 18.78
CA ASN A 87 1.60 9.94 19.70
C ASN A 87 2.17 10.78 20.85
N ASN A 88 3.28 10.37 21.47
CA ASN A 88 3.95 11.17 22.50
C ASN A 88 4.39 12.54 21.97
N ILE A 89 4.88 12.61 20.73
CA ILE A 89 5.27 13.87 20.09
C ILE A 89 4.04 14.77 19.88
N ILE A 90 2.94 14.19 19.36
CA ILE A 90 1.67 14.94 19.19
C ILE A 90 1.13 15.43 20.53
N ASN A 91 1.16 14.62 21.57
CA ASN A 91 0.72 15.03 22.90
C ASN A 91 1.56 16.20 23.47
N ASN A 92 2.85 16.28 23.11
CA ASN A 92 3.66 17.45 23.45
C ASN A 92 3.28 18.69 22.64
N ILE A 93 2.90 18.53 21.37
CA ILE A 93 2.38 19.63 20.54
C ILE A 93 1.05 20.14 21.10
N ILE A 94 0.16 19.25 21.53
CA ILE A 94 -1.13 19.60 22.13
C ILE A 94 -0.98 20.54 23.36
N LYS A 95 0.11 20.42 24.12
CA LYS A 95 0.38 21.33 25.25
C LYS A 95 0.57 22.78 24.83
N THR A 96 1.08 23.02 23.65
CA THR A 96 1.31 24.35 23.08
C THR A 96 0.22 24.78 22.10
N GLU A 97 -0.38 23.81 21.42
CA GLU A 97 -1.42 23.97 20.40
C GLU A 97 -2.62 23.04 20.71
N PRO A 98 -3.53 23.44 21.63
CA PRO A 98 -4.64 22.59 22.07
C PRO A 98 -5.58 22.14 20.94
N SER A 99 -5.71 22.92 19.85
CA SER A 99 -6.50 22.61 18.66
C SER A 99 -6.09 21.30 17.98
N VAL A 100 -4.83 20.89 18.13
CA VAL A 100 -4.31 19.62 17.58
C VAL A 100 -4.99 18.38 18.21
N SER A 101 -5.53 18.50 19.42
CA SER A 101 -6.30 17.41 20.04
C SER A 101 -7.54 17.06 19.21
N LEU A 102 -8.29 18.07 18.76
CA LEU A 102 -9.48 17.85 17.94
C LEU A 102 -9.13 17.22 16.59
N ILE A 103 -8.03 17.67 15.96
CA ILE A 103 -7.56 17.10 14.68
C ILE A 103 -7.16 15.63 14.88
N ARG A 104 -6.41 15.31 15.93
CA ARG A 104 -6.03 13.94 16.28
C ARG A 104 -7.24 13.03 16.44
N ASP A 105 -8.25 13.50 17.19
CA ASP A 105 -9.46 12.72 17.48
C ASP A 105 -10.30 12.54 16.21
N SER A 106 -10.39 13.57 15.36
CA SER A 106 -11.02 13.49 14.04
C SER A 106 -10.35 12.48 13.10
N ILE A 107 -9.01 12.41 13.12
CA ILE A 107 -8.26 11.40 12.35
C ILE A 107 -8.62 10.00 12.82
N SER A 108 -8.59 9.73 14.12
CA SER A 108 -8.91 8.40 14.65
C SER A 108 -10.36 8.01 14.35
N GLN A 109 -11.29 8.95 14.41
CA GLN A 109 -12.68 8.73 14.02
C GLN A 109 -12.80 8.40 12.52
N SER A 110 -12.14 9.18 11.65
CA SER A 110 -12.14 8.94 10.19
C SER A 110 -11.52 7.59 9.84
N ILE A 111 -10.45 7.18 10.53
CA ILE A 111 -9.86 5.84 10.39
C ILE A 111 -10.88 4.75 10.74
N GLY A 112 -11.63 4.94 11.81
CA GLY A 112 -12.72 4.03 12.20
C GLY A 112 -13.79 3.91 11.11
N LEU A 113 -14.19 5.04 10.50
CA LEU A 113 -15.16 5.08 9.41
C LEU A 113 -14.64 4.39 8.15
N VAL A 114 -13.39 4.67 7.73
CA VAL A 114 -12.77 3.98 6.58
C VAL A 114 -12.71 2.49 6.81
N LYS A 115 -12.26 2.06 8.00
CA LYS A 115 -12.19 0.64 8.35
C LYS A 115 -13.55 -0.03 8.26
N THR A 116 -14.57 0.55 8.88
CA THR A 116 -15.93 -0.01 8.89
C THR A 116 -16.52 -0.05 7.47
N SER A 117 -16.35 1.01 6.68
CA SER A 117 -16.83 1.05 5.30
C SER A 117 -16.12 0.03 4.42
N PHE A 118 -14.81 -0.15 4.60
CA PHE A 118 -14.01 -1.15 3.89
C PHE A 118 -14.46 -2.59 4.25
N GLU A 119 -14.63 -2.89 5.53
CA GLU A 119 -15.08 -4.21 5.98
C GLU A 119 -16.46 -4.54 5.44
N LEU A 120 -17.43 -3.61 5.52
CA LEU A 120 -18.78 -3.80 4.98
C LEU A 120 -18.76 -4.01 3.47
N PHE A 121 -17.99 -3.20 2.72
CA PHE A 121 -17.83 -3.34 1.28
C PHE A 121 -17.30 -4.73 0.92
N MET A 122 -16.21 -5.16 1.56
CA MET A 122 -15.57 -6.45 1.27
C MET A 122 -16.44 -7.64 1.69
N GLN A 123 -17.17 -7.55 2.82
CA GLN A 123 -18.08 -8.60 3.29
C GLN A 123 -19.26 -8.77 2.33
N ASN A 124 -19.93 -7.68 1.94
CA ASN A 124 -21.08 -7.75 1.03
C ASN A 124 -20.64 -8.23 -0.36
N LEU A 125 -19.49 -7.79 -0.83
CA LEU A 125 -18.92 -8.27 -2.09
C LEU A 125 -18.60 -9.77 -2.02
N ALA A 126 -18.08 -10.27 -0.89
CA ALA A 126 -17.80 -11.69 -0.67
C ALA A 126 -19.09 -12.53 -0.66
N ILE A 127 -20.16 -12.04 -0.03
CA ILE A 127 -21.47 -12.70 -0.03
C ILE A 127 -21.99 -12.84 -1.46
N ASN A 128 -21.94 -11.76 -2.25
CA ASN A 128 -22.43 -11.74 -3.63
C ASN A 128 -21.60 -12.61 -4.58
N ASN A 129 -20.32 -12.79 -4.28
CA ASN A 129 -19.40 -13.57 -5.11
C ASN A 129 -19.17 -15.02 -4.61
N LYS A 130 -19.82 -15.45 -3.51
CA LYS A 130 -19.57 -16.75 -2.89
C LYS A 130 -19.70 -17.94 -3.85
N SER A 131 -20.63 -17.86 -4.79
CA SER A 131 -20.86 -18.91 -5.80
C SER A 131 -19.74 -19.05 -6.85
N ARG A 132 -18.94 -17.98 -7.03
CA ARG A 132 -17.82 -17.96 -8.00
C ARG A 132 -16.56 -18.64 -7.46
N PHE A 133 -16.49 -18.91 -6.16
CA PHE A 133 -15.33 -19.50 -5.50
C PHE A 133 -15.70 -20.85 -4.89
N LYS A 134 -15.06 -21.92 -5.39
CA LYS A 134 -15.17 -23.27 -4.81
C LYS A 134 -14.23 -23.36 -3.62
N ARG A 135 -14.72 -23.89 -2.49
CA ARG A 135 -13.98 -23.97 -1.22
C ARG A 135 -12.60 -24.63 -1.36
N GLU A 136 -12.51 -25.70 -2.19
CA GLU A 136 -11.28 -26.46 -2.39
C GLU A 136 -10.26 -25.80 -3.33
N LYS A 137 -10.70 -24.84 -4.14
CA LYS A 137 -9.91 -24.21 -5.21
C LYS A 137 -10.01 -22.69 -5.27
N ALA A 138 -10.50 -22.06 -4.20
CA ALA A 138 -10.74 -20.61 -4.20
C ALA A 138 -9.50 -19.77 -4.61
N TYR A 139 -8.30 -20.21 -4.23
CA TYR A 139 -7.04 -19.57 -4.61
C TYR A 139 -6.68 -19.71 -6.10
N GLN A 140 -7.31 -20.65 -6.83
CA GLN A 140 -7.12 -20.86 -8.27
C GLN A 140 -8.18 -20.13 -9.10
N ASP A 141 -9.35 -19.86 -8.51
CA ASP A 141 -10.43 -19.16 -9.17
C ASP A 141 -10.12 -17.66 -9.21
N ARG A 142 -9.98 -17.11 -10.42
CA ARG A 142 -9.68 -15.68 -10.66
C ARG A 142 -10.70 -15.09 -11.62
N PRO A 143 -11.95 -14.91 -11.16
CA PRO A 143 -12.97 -14.33 -12.02
C PRO A 143 -12.57 -12.93 -12.49
N ILE A 144 -12.57 -12.76 -13.82
CA ILE A 144 -12.27 -11.47 -14.46
C ILE A 144 -13.48 -10.56 -14.32
N ILE A 145 -13.25 -9.31 -13.96
CA ILE A 145 -14.26 -8.25 -13.93
C ILE A 145 -14.37 -7.70 -15.34
N LYS A 146 -15.51 -7.98 -16.01
CA LYS A 146 -15.77 -7.51 -17.38
C LYS A 146 -16.38 -6.12 -17.42
N SER A 147 -17.18 -5.78 -16.43
CA SER A 147 -17.80 -4.48 -16.26
C SER A 147 -17.70 -4.08 -14.80
N ILE A 148 -17.14 -2.92 -14.54
CA ILE A 148 -17.01 -2.38 -13.19
C ILE A 148 -18.38 -2.02 -12.63
N ASP A 149 -19.26 -1.42 -13.44
CA ASP A 149 -20.59 -1.02 -13.03
C ASP A 149 -21.43 -2.25 -12.62
N ASP A 150 -21.39 -3.32 -13.41
CA ASP A 150 -22.15 -4.55 -13.11
C ASP A 150 -21.61 -5.26 -11.86
N GLU A 151 -20.28 -5.33 -11.72
CA GLU A 151 -19.64 -6.03 -10.60
C GLU A 151 -19.96 -5.37 -9.25
N TYR A 152 -20.00 -4.04 -9.22
CA TYR A 152 -20.18 -3.29 -7.97
C TYR A 152 -21.59 -2.74 -7.77
N ALA A 153 -22.54 -2.97 -8.69
CA ALA A 153 -23.90 -2.46 -8.61
C ALA A 153 -24.59 -2.76 -7.27
N THR A 154 -24.44 -3.99 -6.78
CA THR A 154 -25.09 -4.45 -5.54
C THR A 154 -24.43 -3.94 -4.26
N VAL A 155 -23.22 -3.43 -4.33
CA VAL A 155 -22.42 -2.90 -3.20
C VAL A 155 -22.06 -1.44 -3.39
N TYR A 156 -22.78 -0.74 -4.26
CA TYR A 156 -22.50 0.64 -4.62
C TYR A 156 -22.54 1.59 -3.42
N ASN A 157 -23.49 1.40 -2.52
CA ASN A 157 -23.63 2.25 -1.33
C ASN A 157 -22.44 2.11 -0.38
N GLU A 158 -21.95 0.88 -0.18
CA GLU A 158 -20.78 0.60 0.65
C GLU A 158 -19.51 1.17 0.01
N LEU A 159 -19.38 1.01 -1.31
CA LEU A 159 -18.28 1.58 -2.08
C LEU A 159 -18.28 3.12 -1.99
N PHE A 160 -19.43 3.75 -2.16
CA PHE A 160 -19.59 5.21 -2.05
C PHE A 160 -19.18 5.71 -0.65
N ARG A 161 -19.59 5.00 0.41
CA ARG A 161 -19.17 5.31 1.79
C ARG A 161 -17.67 5.15 1.98
N LEU A 162 -17.07 4.10 1.42
CA LEU A 162 -15.63 3.87 1.51
C LEU A 162 -14.84 5.00 0.83
N ILE A 163 -15.26 5.41 -0.36
CA ILE A 163 -14.62 6.51 -1.10
C ILE A 163 -14.70 7.82 -0.31
N ASN A 164 -15.88 8.17 0.19
CA ASN A 164 -16.09 9.43 0.91
C ASN A 164 -15.34 9.43 2.25
N SER A 165 -15.43 8.37 3.04
CA SER A 165 -14.69 8.28 4.30
C SER A 165 -13.17 8.32 4.10
N SER A 166 -12.66 7.78 2.98
CA SER A 166 -11.22 7.86 2.64
C SER A 166 -10.80 9.28 2.28
N LYS A 167 -11.66 10.04 1.57
CA LYS A 167 -11.43 11.46 1.26
C LYS A 167 -11.46 12.31 2.53
N ASP A 168 -12.42 12.08 3.43
CA ASP A 168 -12.52 12.78 4.71
C ASP A 168 -11.28 12.51 5.58
N LEU A 169 -10.80 11.26 5.58
CA LEU A 169 -9.54 10.91 6.26
C LEU A 169 -8.36 11.69 5.70
N LEU A 170 -8.25 11.82 4.36
CA LEU A 170 -7.20 12.60 3.72
C LEU A 170 -7.23 14.06 4.13
N LEU A 171 -8.41 14.67 4.21
CA LEU A 171 -8.59 16.07 4.63
C LEU A 171 -8.13 16.25 6.08
N ASN A 172 -8.62 15.45 7.02
CA ASN A 172 -8.24 15.52 8.43
C ASN A 172 -6.74 15.28 8.63
N TYR A 173 -6.16 14.35 7.87
CA TYR A 173 -4.73 14.05 7.93
C TYR A 173 -3.87 15.19 7.35
N SER A 174 -4.35 15.83 6.28
CA SER A 174 -3.73 17.02 5.69
C SER A 174 -3.69 18.19 6.69
N ASP A 175 -4.73 18.38 7.49
CA ASP A 175 -4.77 19.45 8.48
C ASP A 175 -3.74 19.24 9.59
N LEU A 176 -3.58 18.00 10.09
CA LEU A 176 -2.49 17.69 11.01
C LEU A 176 -1.11 17.98 10.38
N ARG A 177 -0.93 17.57 9.12
CA ARG A 177 0.32 17.79 8.37
C ARG A 177 0.63 19.28 8.26
N LYS A 178 -0.34 20.14 7.93
CA LYS A 178 -0.17 21.61 7.85
C LYS A 178 0.25 22.21 9.18
N VAL A 179 -0.30 21.75 10.31
CA VAL A 179 0.11 22.24 11.64
C VAL A 179 1.54 21.83 11.93
N VAL A 180 1.88 20.56 11.70
CA VAL A 180 3.22 20.05 12.00
C VAL A 180 4.29 20.67 11.09
N GLN A 181 3.96 20.98 9.83
CA GLN A 181 4.89 21.65 8.89
C GLN A 181 5.35 23.04 9.36
N LYS A 182 4.58 23.71 10.22
CA LYS A 182 4.97 24.99 10.82
C LYS A 182 6.00 24.85 11.96
N ILE A 183 6.23 23.64 12.43
CA ILE A 183 7.14 23.36 13.54
C ILE A 183 8.54 23.08 12.98
N ASP A 184 9.56 23.77 13.52
CA ASP A 184 10.95 23.63 13.07
C ASP A 184 11.44 22.16 13.17
N PRO A 185 11.84 21.53 12.04
CA PRO A 185 12.31 20.15 12.01
C PRO A 185 13.70 19.94 12.60
N LYS A 186 14.38 20.97 13.14
CA LYS A 186 15.73 20.84 13.72
C LYS A 186 15.80 19.84 14.86
N LYS A 187 14.72 19.65 15.61
CA LYS A 187 14.64 18.61 16.64
C LYS A 187 14.40 17.24 16.01
N LYS A 188 15.20 16.23 16.39
CA LYS A 188 15.15 14.85 15.86
C LYS A 188 13.76 14.22 15.89
N ASP A 189 12.99 14.51 16.94
CA ASP A 189 11.64 13.95 17.08
C ASP A 189 10.65 14.56 16.08
N TYR A 190 10.77 15.85 15.75
CA TYR A 190 9.92 16.47 14.75
C TYR A 190 10.25 15.99 13.33
N ARG A 191 11.52 15.77 12.99
CA ARG A 191 11.89 15.13 11.71
C ARG A 191 11.26 13.75 11.56
N PHE A 192 11.24 12.98 12.63
CA PHE A 192 10.58 11.68 12.65
C PHE A 192 9.07 11.82 12.43
N LEU A 193 8.40 12.78 13.09
CA LEU A 193 6.98 13.04 12.92
C LEU A 193 6.65 13.48 11.48
N HIS A 194 7.41 14.42 10.90
CA HIS A 194 7.27 14.83 9.51
C HIS A 194 7.34 13.64 8.56
N SER A 195 8.38 12.78 8.69
CA SER A 195 8.53 11.60 7.85
C SER A 195 7.38 10.58 7.99
N ILE A 196 6.80 10.43 9.17
CA ILE A 196 5.63 9.55 9.36
C ILE A 196 4.38 10.17 8.73
N LEU A 197 4.16 11.47 8.91
CA LEU A 197 3.01 12.16 8.35
C LEU A 197 3.05 12.19 6.82
N ASP A 198 4.23 12.41 6.23
CA ASP A 198 4.38 12.38 4.78
C ASP A 198 4.08 10.99 4.22
N ARG A 199 4.67 9.93 4.79
CA ARG A 199 4.38 8.55 4.38
C ARG A 199 2.92 8.15 4.59
N GLY A 200 2.31 8.61 5.67
CA GLY A 200 0.90 8.36 5.94
C GLY A 200 -0.01 9.05 4.93
N TYR A 201 0.30 10.30 4.60
CA TYR A 201 -0.41 11.08 3.60
C TYR A 201 -0.34 10.41 2.21
N ASP A 202 0.86 10.02 1.78
CA ASP A 202 1.08 9.32 0.52
C ASP A 202 0.36 7.95 0.50
N GLY A 203 0.35 7.26 1.65
CA GLY A 203 -0.38 6.00 1.81
C GLY A 203 -1.89 6.15 1.67
N ILE A 204 -2.49 7.23 2.20
CA ILE A 204 -3.93 7.51 2.06
C ILE A 204 -4.25 7.87 0.60
N ILE A 205 -3.42 8.68 -0.07
CA ILE A 205 -3.57 8.98 -1.50
C ILE A 205 -3.53 7.69 -2.31
N SER A 206 -2.53 6.84 -2.09
CA SER A 206 -2.40 5.56 -2.78
C SER A 206 -3.59 4.63 -2.55
N LEU A 207 -4.18 4.64 -1.35
CA LEU A 207 -5.42 3.91 -1.06
C LEU A 207 -6.59 4.42 -1.90
N ILE A 208 -6.78 5.74 -1.96
CA ILE A 208 -7.87 6.37 -2.75
C ILE A 208 -7.67 6.08 -4.24
N GLU A 209 -6.45 6.20 -4.75
CA GLU A 209 -6.11 5.86 -6.13
C GLU A 209 -6.38 4.38 -6.44
N THR A 210 -5.98 3.48 -5.53
CA THR A 210 -6.24 2.04 -5.66
C THR A 210 -7.74 1.75 -5.72
N ILE A 211 -8.53 2.35 -4.83
CA ILE A 211 -9.99 2.21 -4.86
C ILE A 211 -10.53 2.70 -6.21
N ASN A 212 -10.14 3.90 -6.65
CA ASN A 212 -10.63 4.48 -7.90
C ASN A 212 -10.26 3.63 -9.12
N ILE A 213 -9.00 3.17 -9.23
CA ILE A 213 -8.57 2.34 -10.36
C ILE A 213 -9.37 1.03 -10.40
N ILE A 214 -9.53 0.36 -9.26
CA ILE A 214 -10.18 -0.97 -9.20
C ILE A 214 -11.69 -0.87 -9.37
N THR A 215 -12.33 0.24 -8.94
CA THR A 215 -13.79 0.30 -8.82
C THR A 215 -14.48 1.36 -9.68
N GLN A 216 -13.73 2.30 -10.25
CA GLN A 216 -14.33 3.41 -11.01
C GLN A 216 -13.71 3.61 -12.39
N ASN A 217 -12.49 3.20 -12.63
CA ASN A 217 -11.76 3.45 -13.87
C ASN A 217 -11.66 2.18 -14.71
N GLN A 218 -12.63 1.98 -15.61
CA GLN A 218 -12.54 0.91 -16.59
C GLN A 218 -11.60 1.35 -17.73
N ASN A 219 -10.31 0.99 -17.61
CA ASN A 219 -9.31 1.22 -18.66
C ASN A 219 -9.11 -0.06 -19.47
N LYS A 220 -9.21 0.02 -20.81
CA LYS A 220 -9.02 -1.11 -21.74
C LYS A 220 -7.59 -1.66 -21.74
N GLU A 221 -6.63 -0.89 -21.26
CA GLU A 221 -5.24 -1.31 -21.12
C GLU A 221 -4.97 -2.08 -19.82
N TRP A 222 -5.99 -2.27 -18.99
CA TRP A 222 -5.89 -2.96 -17.72
C TRP A 222 -6.77 -4.20 -17.68
N VAL A 223 -6.34 -5.19 -16.91
CA VAL A 223 -7.12 -6.36 -16.53
C VAL A 223 -7.48 -6.25 -15.05
N TYR A 224 -8.74 -6.52 -14.75
CA TYR A 224 -9.30 -6.51 -13.40
C TYR A 224 -9.82 -7.90 -13.06
N TRP A 225 -9.48 -8.39 -11.84
CA TRP A 225 -9.96 -9.69 -11.39
C TRP A 225 -10.13 -9.73 -9.87
N ILE A 226 -10.82 -10.76 -9.40
CA ILE A 226 -11.01 -11.02 -7.97
C ILE A 226 -10.22 -12.29 -7.62
N GLU A 227 -9.48 -12.27 -6.53
CA GLU A 227 -8.90 -13.44 -5.89
C GLU A 227 -9.66 -13.71 -4.60
N GLY A 228 -9.92 -14.99 -4.30
CA GLY A 228 -10.62 -15.41 -3.09
C GLY A 228 -9.81 -16.40 -2.27
N GLU A 229 -9.88 -16.28 -0.95
CA GLU A 229 -9.26 -17.20 0.01
C GLU A 229 -10.26 -17.53 1.11
N TYR A 230 -10.45 -18.83 1.41
CA TYR A 230 -11.21 -19.24 2.58
C TYR A 230 -10.30 -19.34 3.81
N LEU A 231 -10.55 -18.48 4.77
CA LEU A 231 -9.87 -18.55 6.07
C LEU A 231 -10.60 -19.52 6.99
N LYS A 232 -9.83 -20.37 7.65
CA LYS A 232 -10.36 -21.20 8.75
C LYS A 232 -10.77 -20.27 9.90
N GLY A 233 -12.08 -20.08 10.06
CA GLY A 233 -12.63 -19.30 11.15
C GLY A 233 -12.56 -20.03 12.48
N SER A 234 -12.65 -19.28 13.57
CA SER A 234 -12.88 -19.82 14.92
C SER A 234 -14.32 -20.37 15.09
N SER A 235 -15.23 -20.01 14.22
CA SER A 235 -16.58 -20.55 14.08
C SER A 235 -16.61 -21.62 12.97
N LYS A 236 -17.60 -22.54 13.03
CA LYS A 236 -17.72 -23.70 12.11
C LYS A 236 -17.82 -23.37 10.61
N GLU A 237 -17.89 -22.08 10.23
CA GLU A 237 -17.95 -21.63 8.86
C GLU A 237 -16.65 -20.90 8.49
N ASP A 238 -16.05 -21.28 7.34
CA ASP A 238 -14.91 -20.59 6.79
C ASP A 238 -15.37 -19.27 6.17
N GLU A 239 -14.64 -18.21 6.45
CA GLU A 239 -14.87 -16.87 5.90
C GLU A 239 -14.17 -16.72 4.55
N LEU A 240 -14.94 -16.38 3.50
CA LEU A 240 -14.36 -16.01 2.20
C LEU A 240 -13.80 -14.58 2.27
N ARG A 241 -12.49 -14.44 2.13
CA ARG A 241 -11.83 -13.14 1.95
C ARG A 241 -11.49 -12.90 0.50
N LEU A 242 -11.83 -11.73 0.03
CA LEU A 242 -11.56 -11.29 -1.32
C LEU A 242 -10.35 -10.35 -1.37
N SER A 243 -9.68 -10.37 -2.51
CA SER A 243 -8.68 -9.41 -2.92
C SER A 243 -9.02 -8.94 -4.33
N LEU A 244 -9.32 -7.66 -4.48
CA LEU A 244 -9.56 -7.04 -5.77
C LEU A 244 -8.22 -6.65 -6.37
N GLN A 245 -7.97 -7.08 -7.60
CA GLN A 245 -6.68 -6.92 -8.28
C GLN A 245 -6.86 -6.17 -9.60
N ALA A 246 -5.85 -5.40 -9.96
CA ALA A 246 -5.74 -4.82 -11.29
C ALA A 246 -4.28 -4.76 -11.74
N SER A 247 -4.04 -4.97 -13.03
CA SER A 247 -2.72 -4.86 -13.65
C SER A 247 -2.84 -4.31 -15.06
N GLU A 248 -1.84 -3.56 -15.48
CA GLU A 248 -1.70 -3.23 -16.90
C GLU A 248 -1.49 -4.50 -17.73
N ILE A 249 -2.07 -4.53 -18.94
CA ILE A 249 -1.85 -5.62 -19.90
C ILE A 249 -0.42 -5.57 -20.43
N ASP A 250 0.08 -4.37 -20.68
CA ASP A 250 1.45 -4.15 -21.15
C ASP A 250 2.25 -3.33 -20.15
N ILE A 251 3.24 -3.97 -19.53
CA ILE A 251 4.16 -3.34 -18.58
C ILE A 251 5.49 -2.91 -19.22
N SER A 252 5.62 -3.05 -20.56
CA SER A 252 6.87 -2.79 -21.28
C SER A 252 7.36 -1.35 -21.10
N ILE A 253 6.45 -0.38 -21.12
CA ILE A 253 6.77 1.04 -20.88
C ILE A 253 7.31 1.23 -19.46
N LYS A 254 6.67 0.63 -18.46
CA LYS A 254 7.15 0.72 -17.07
C LYS A 254 8.53 0.11 -16.90
N LEU A 255 8.79 -1.04 -17.52
CA LEU A 255 10.11 -1.66 -17.47
C LEU A 255 11.14 -0.82 -18.20
N LYS A 256 10.80 -0.29 -19.38
CA LYS A 256 11.68 0.57 -20.16
C LYS A 256 12.10 1.80 -19.38
N ASP A 257 11.15 2.55 -18.82
CA ASP A 257 11.43 3.83 -18.17
C ASP A 257 12.09 3.68 -16.80
N ASN A 258 11.74 2.62 -16.06
CA ASN A 258 12.20 2.46 -14.68
C ASN A 258 13.39 1.52 -14.52
N ILE A 259 13.69 0.68 -15.53
CA ILE A 259 14.81 -0.26 -15.49
C ILE A 259 15.73 -0.04 -16.69
N PHE A 260 15.23 -0.23 -17.92
CA PHE A 260 16.13 -0.31 -19.08
C PHE A 260 16.77 1.04 -19.43
N ASN A 261 16.04 2.14 -19.30
CA ASN A 261 16.56 3.50 -19.56
C ASN A 261 17.33 4.10 -18.38
N ARG A 262 17.34 3.43 -17.22
CA ARG A 262 17.97 3.97 -15.99
C ARG A 262 19.48 3.76 -15.95
N PHE A 263 19.98 2.72 -16.63
CA PHE A 263 21.37 2.31 -16.56
C PHE A 263 22.14 2.64 -17.84
N ASN A 264 23.39 3.04 -17.70
CA ASN A 264 24.30 3.28 -18.83
C ASN A 264 24.68 1.97 -19.52
N SER A 265 24.74 0.88 -18.78
CA SER A 265 25.02 -0.47 -19.30
C SER A 265 24.04 -1.48 -18.70
N LEU A 266 23.39 -2.24 -19.58
CA LEU A 266 22.45 -3.28 -19.19
C LEU A 266 22.74 -4.55 -20.00
N VAL A 267 22.94 -5.66 -19.28
CA VAL A 267 23.15 -6.99 -19.87
C VAL A 267 22.02 -7.91 -19.43
N LEU A 268 21.38 -8.58 -20.37
CA LEU A 268 20.37 -9.60 -20.12
C LEU A 268 20.95 -10.97 -20.43
N THR A 269 20.86 -11.92 -19.51
CA THR A 269 21.25 -13.32 -19.71
C THR A 269 20.06 -14.23 -19.47
N SER A 270 20.04 -15.41 -20.13
CA SER A 270 18.99 -16.40 -19.99
C SER A 270 19.52 -17.78 -20.28
#